data_35062a1501202a86a6ca5ba72d1e5981
#
_entry.id   35062a1501202a86a6ca5ba72d1e5981
#
_cell.length_a   1.000
_cell.length_b   1.000
_cell.length_c   1.000
_cell.angle_alpha   90.00
_cell.angle_beta   90.00
_cell.angle_gamma   90.00
#
_symmetry.space_group_name_H-M   'P 1'
#
loop_
_entity.id
_entity.type
_entity.pdbx_description
1 polymer ?
#
loop_
_entity_poly.entity_id
_entity_poly.type
_entity_poly.pdbx_seq_one_letter_code
_entity_poly.pdbx_strand_id
1 'polypeptide(L)'
;MALTSRRDFLKAATALTLATPAIGAVIKRTATDQVTLGKTGVKVTRLAFGTGTHGGRVQRELGQPEFTRLVRHAYDHGIRFFETAESYHGMPEMLSLALKGLPRDSYQLMTKLTTPASAPDPSAKIDLFRKQLDSEYIDILLLHCLRPPTWTADYQSLQDGLSEAKSKKVILSHGASVHGLPALRTFPGNRWLDIAMIRMNHNGTRMDNPSEKESPEPGIVDEVVAHTKKVHAQGMGVISMKLCGEGRFTEQADRDAAMKFAMNLGCVDAVTIGFKNTSEIDQAIASTNRAMP
;
A
#
# COMPACT_ATOMS: atom_id res chain seq x y z
N MET A 1 61.02 -50.78 15.81
CA MET A 1 60.35 -49.70 15.09
C MET A 1 58.98 -50.21 14.63
N ALA A 2 57.94 -49.91 15.32
CA ALA A 2 56.60 -50.38 15.00
C ALA A 2 55.86 -49.29 14.13
N LEU A 3 55.43 -49.70 12.95
CA LEU A 3 54.70 -48.86 11.98
C LEU A 3 53.33 -48.66 12.47
N THR A 4 53.01 -47.44 12.89
CA THR A 4 51.60 -46.98 13.25
C THR A 4 50.74 -47.01 12.02
N SER A 5 49.64 -47.75 12.10
CA SER A 5 48.70 -47.97 11.03
C SER A 5 47.88 -46.71 10.75
N ARG A 6 47.59 -46.45 9.47
CA ARG A 6 46.71 -45.34 8.98
C ARG A 6 45.31 -45.34 9.61
N ARG A 7 44.92 -46.39 10.34
CA ARG A 7 43.65 -46.51 11.03
C ARG A 7 43.57 -45.79 12.37
N ASP A 8 44.73 -45.54 12.99
CA ASP A 8 44.78 -44.90 14.32
C ASP A 8 44.72 -43.36 14.22
N PHE A 9 45.03 -42.80 13.04
CA PHE A 9 44.94 -41.35 12.80
C PHE A 9 43.50 -40.85 12.60
N LEU A 10 42.56 -41.72 12.29
CA LEU A 10 41.17 -41.35 12.02
C LEU A 10 40.25 -41.37 13.27
N LYS A 11 40.77 -41.72 14.45
CA LYS A 11 40.01 -41.79 15.69
C LYS A 11 40.15 -40.58 16.63
N ALA A 12 40.96 -39.59 16.28
CA ALA A 12 41.28 -38.45 17.15
C ALA A 12 40.75 -37.10 16.66
N ALA A 13 39.79 -37.08 15.72
CA ALA A 13 39.19 -35.82 15.24
C ALA A 13 37.65 -35.83 15.41
N THR A 14 37.16 -36.19 16.59
CA THR A 14 35.80 -35.79 16.99
C THR A 14 35.90 -34.38 17.59
N ALA A 15 36.11 -33.40 16.72
CA ALA A 15 35.98 -32.02 17.11
C ALA A 15 34.51 -31.76 17.46
N LEU A 16 34.27 -31.51 18.73
CA LEU A 16 33.04 -30.99 19.27
C LEU A 16 32.83 -29.60 18.63
N THR A 17 32.19 -29.53 17.49
CA THR A 17 31.62 -28.27 16.99
C THR A 17 30.48 -27.91 17.93
N LEU A 18 30.79 -27.11 18.93
CA LEU A 18 29.76 -26.31 19.63
C LEU A 18 29.14 -25.40 18.59
N ALA A 19 28.00 -25.83 18.06
CA ALA A 19 27.14 -24.95 17.29
C ALA A 19 26.69 -23.82 18.25
N THR A 20 27.41 -22.71 18.21
CA THR A 20 26.88 -21.47 18.77
C THR A 20 25.55 -21.20 18.07
N PRO A 21 24.43 -21.08 18.79
CA PRO A 21 23.19 -20.61 18.16
C PRO A 21 23.53 -19.25 17.54
N ALA A 22 23.46 -19.15 16.23
CA ALA A 22 23.46 -17.85 15.57
C ALA A 22 22.28 -17.09 16.17
N ILE A 23 22.57 -16.15 17.05
CA ILE A 23 21.57 -15.17 17.49
C ILE A 23 21.21 -14.44 16.21
N GLY A 24 20.11 -14.85 15.56
CA GLY A 24 19.60 -14.21 14.38
C GLY A 24 19.45 -12.74 14.72
N ALA A 25 20.26 -11.88 14.12
CA ALA A 25 20.09 -10.45 14.27
C ALA A 25 18.64 -10.14 13.87
N VAL A 26 17.86 -9.64 14.81
CA VAL A 26 16.50 -9.18 14.53
C VAL A 26 16.67 -8.04 13.51
N ILE A 27 16.37 -8.33 12.24
CA ILE A 27 16.42 -7.32 11.19
C ILE A 27 15.30 -6.32 11.53
N LYS A 28 15.70 -5.15 12.01
CA LYS A 28 14.78 -4.09 12.34
C LYS A 28 14.06 -3.63 11.08
N ARG A 29 12.76 -3.82 11.04
CA ARG A 29 11.91 -3.38 9.93
C ARG A 29 11.88 -1.86 9.85
N THR A 30 11.80 -1.32 8.62
CA THR A 30 11.79 0.13 8.37
C THR A 30 10.63 0.54 7.45
N ALA A 31 10.31 1.83 7.43
CA ALA A 31 9.31 2.43 6.55
C ALA A 31 9.58 2.17 5.07
N THR A 32 10.85 2.04 4.72
CA THR A 32 11.32 1.93 3.33
C THR A 32 11.70 0.50 2.94
N ASP A 33 11.53 -0.47 3.84
CA ASP A 33 11.67 -1.89 3.48
C ASP A 33 10.61 -2.26 2.45
N GLN A 34 11.02 -3.05 1.47
CA GLN A 34 10.06 -3.62 0.54
C GLN A 34 9.30 -4.79 1.15
N VAL A 35 8.00 -4.77 0.98
CA VAL A 35 7.07 -5.83 1.36
C VAL A 35 6.29 -6.29 0.14
N THR A 36 6.08 -7.61 0.01
CA THR A 36 5.22 -8.16 -1.03
C THR A 36 3.76 -7.99 -0.62
N LEU A 37 2.95 -7.40 -1.48
CA LEU A 37 1.51 -7.26 -1.26
C LEU A 37 0.81 -8.61 -1.47
N GLY A 38 0.48 -9.28 -0.38
CA GLY A 38 -0.20 -10.58 -0.42
C GLY A 38 0.51 -11.59 -1.33
N LYS A 39 -0.24 -12.22 -2.24
CA LYS A 39 0.24 -13.22 -3.22
C LYS A 39 0.55 -12.63 -4.60
N THR A 40 0.55 -11.32 -4.76
CA THR A 40 0.66 -10.67 -6.09
C THR A 40 2.06 -10.75 -6.70
N GLY A 41 3.10 -10.90 -5.89
CA GLY A 41 4.50 -10.71 -6.28
C GLY A 41 4.91 -9.23 -6.40
N VAL A 42 3.98 -8.29 -6.36
CA VAL A 42 4.29 -6.84 -6.37
C VAL A 42 4.89 -6.45 -5.04
N LYS A 43 6.08 -5.85 -5.09
CA LYS A 43 6.78 -5.35 -3.90
C LYS A 43 6.68 -3.84 -3.85
N VAL A 44 6.36 -3.31 -2.67
CA VAL A 44 6.22 -1.87 -2.40
C VAL A 44 6.94 -1.50 -1.11
N THR A 45 7.31 -0.24 -0.92
CA THR A 45 7.75 0.23 0.41
C THR A 45 6.56 0.27 1.37
N ARG A 46 6.81 -0.03 2.66
CA ARG A 46 5.75 -0.04 3.69
C ARG A 46 5.07 1.31 3.83
N LEU A 47 5.82 2.39 3.70
CA LEU A 47 5.28 3.75 3.62
C LEU A 47 5.18 4.18 2.17
N ALA A 48 3.98 4.59 1.76
CA ALA A 48 3.69 5.15 0.44
C ALA A 48 3.46 6.66 0.52
N PHE A 49 3.86 7.36 -0.54
CA PHE A 49 3.53 8.76 -0.77
C PHE A 49 2.15 8.84 -1.46
N GLY A 50 1.13 9.29 -0.73
CA GLY A 50 -0.22 9.47 -1.24
C GLY A 50 -0.47 10.89 -1.73
N THR A 51 -1.30 11.02 -2.77
CA THR A 51 -1.66 12.34 -3.32
C THR A 51 -3.13 12.71 -3.10
N GLY A 52 -3.87 11.92 -2.30
CA GLY A 52 -5.33 11.97 -2.22
C GLY A 52 -5.92 12.87 -1.13
N THR A 53 -5.14 13.58 -0.35
CA THR A 53 -5.68 14.42 0.74
C THR A 53 -6.62 15.50 0.18
N HIS A 54 -7.89 15.45 0.60
CA HIS A 54 -8.97 16.26 0.05
C HIS A 54 -9.05 16.22 -1.49
N GLY A 55 -8.98 15.00 -2.09
CA GLY A 55 -9.00 14.82 -3.54
C GLY A 55 -7.80 15.42 -4.26
N GLY A 56 -6.64 15.45 -3.61
CA GLY A 56 -5.39 16.00 -4.14
C GLY A 56 -5.23 17.50 -3.95
N ARG A 57 -6.24 18.20 -3.38
CA ARG A 57 -6.20 19.65 -3.25
C ARG A 57 -4.99 20.15 -2.47
N VAL A 58 -4.64 19.49 -1.37
CA VAL A 58 -3.54 19.92 -0.50
C VAL A 58 -2.21 19.97 -1.25
N GLN A 59 -1.87 18.93 -2.00
CA GLN A 59 -0.61 18.92 -2.77
C GLN A 59 -0.69 19.78 -4.03
N ARG A 60 -1.86 19.85 -4.68
CA ARG A 60 -2.04 20.70 -5.86
C ARG A 60 -1.85 22.19 -5.55
N GLU A 61 -2.32 22.65 -4.39
CA GLU A 61 -2.15 24.04 -3.94
C GLU A 61 -0.70 24.42 -3.64
N LEU A 62 0.21 23.46 -3.47
CA LEU A 62 1.65 23.73 -3.35
C LEU A 62 2.27 24.19 -4.68
N GLY A 63 1.63 23.88 -5.81
CA GLY A 63 2.19 24.06 -7.14
C GLY A 63 3.25 23.02 -7.51
N GLN A 64 3.52 22.89 -8.80
CA GLN A 64 4.41 21.84 -9.33
C GLN A 64 5.84 21.87 -8.76
N PRO A 65 6.52 23.03 -8.61
CA PRO A 65 7.89 23.03 -8.10
C PRO A 65 8.00 22.44 -6.68
N GLU A 66 7.13 22.87 -5.77
CA GLU A 66 7.16 22.40 -4.39
C GLU A 66 6.70 20.95 -4.30
N PHE A 67 5.66 20.54 -5.04
CA PHE A 67 5.23 19.15 -5.11
C PHE A 67 6.36 18.25 -5.64
N THR A 68 7.08 18.68 -6.68
CA THR A 68 8.23 17.95 -7.20
C THR A 68 9.30 17.79 -6.13
N ARG A 69 9.60 18.85 -5.37
CA ARG A 69 10.56 18.80 -4.27
C ARG A 69 10.16 17.76 -3.21
N LEU A 70 8.87 17.70 -2.85
CA LEU A 70 8.36 16.72 -1.90
C LEU A 70 8.50 15.28 -2.39
N VAL A 71 8.08 15.01 -3.63
CA VAL A 71 8.17 13.68 -4.24
C VAL A 71 9.64 13.23 -4.32
N ARG A 72 10.55 14.13 -4.72
CA ARG A 72 11.99 13.84 -4.78
C ARG A 72 12.57 13.60 -3.40
N HIS A 73 12.21 14.41 -2.41
CA HIS A 73 12.64 14.18 -1.02
C HIS A 73 12.18 12.79 -0.52
N ALA A 74 10.93 12.41 -0.76
CA ALA A 74 10.43 11.09 -0.39
C ALA A 74 11.22 9.97 -1.08
N TYR A 75 11.49 10.13 -2.39
CA TYR A 75 12.28 9.18 -3.15
C TYR A 75 13.72 9.08 -2.62
N ASP A 76 14.40 10.18 -2.37
CA ASP A 76 15.78 10.22 -1.89
C ASP A 76 15.91 9.60 -0.47
N HIS A 77 14.81 9.65 0.32
CA HIS A 77 14.72 9.00 1.63
C HIS A 77 14.17 7.58 1.60
N GLY A 78 14.11 6.96 0.40
CA GLY A 78 13.84 5.54 0.24
C GLY A 78 12.38 5.15 0.02
N ILE A 79 11.42 6.07 0.04
CA ILE A 79 10.04 5.78 -0.36
C ILE A 79 10.02 5.51 -1.86
N ARG A 80 9.45 4.37 -2.26
CA ARG A 80 9.36 3.91 -3.65
C ARG A 80 7.94 3.66 -4.12
N PHE A 81 6.96 3.80 -3.25
CA PHE A 81 5.56 3.57 -3.54
C PHE A 81 4.80 4.90 -3.60
N PHE A 82 4.25 5.22 -4.78
CA PHE A 82 3.53 6.47 -5.05
C PHE A 82 2.10 6.18 -5.45
N GLU A 83 1.15 6.86 -4.82
CA GLU A 83 -0.27 6.62 -4.95
C GLU A 83 -1.00 7.86 -5.45
N THR A 84 -1.86 7.67 -6.47
CA THR A 84 -2.78 8.68 -7.01
C THR A 84 -4.15 8.08 -7.36
N ALA A 85 -5.02 8.82 -8.02
CA ALA A 85 -6.30 8.34 -8.53
C ALA A 85 -6.82 9.26 -9.66
N GLU A 86 -7.69 8.72 -10.51
CA GLU A 86 -8.41 9.47 -11.56
C GLU A 86 -9.14 10.70 -10.98
N SER A 87 -9.80 10.52 -9.83
CA SER A 87 -10.57 11.59 -9.19
C SER A 87 -9.74 12.67 -8.49
N TYR A 88 -8.42 12.52 -8.45
CA TYR A 88 -7.53 13.54 -7.90
C TYR A 88 -7.05 14.46 -9.02
N HIS A 89 -7.94 15.36 -9.46
CA HIS A 89 -7.73 16.20 -10.65
C HIS A 89 -6.35 16.83 -10.73
N GLY A 90 -5.64 16.58 -11.83
CA GLY A 90 -4.30 17.07 -12.11
C GLY A 90 -3.16 16.40 -11.32
N MET A 91 -3.46 15.55 -10.33
CA MET A 91 -2.42 14.89 -9.54
C MET A 91 -1.66 13.79 -10.27
N PRO A 92 -2.29 12.97 -11.15
CA PRO A 92 -1.54 12.02 -11.96
C PRO A 92 -0.44 12.69 -12.78
N GLU A 93 -0.75 13.78 -13.49
CA GLU A 93 0.20 14.52 -14.30
C GLU A 93 1.28 15.22 -13.44
N MET A 94 0.89 15.81 -12.31
CA MET A 94 1.84 16.41 -11.38
C MET A 94 2.82 15.38 -10.83
N LEU A 95 2.33 14.17 -10.51
CA LEU A 95 3.16 13.06 -10.03
C LEU A 95 4.12 12.57 -11.12
N SER A 96 3.63 12.41 -12.34
CA SER A 96 4.44 12.07 -13.51
C SER A 96 5.59 13.06 -13.72
N LEU A 97 5.30 14.35 -13.72
CA LEU A 97 6.32 15.40 -13.83
C LEU A 97 7.33 15.35 -12.68
N ALA A 98 6.88 15.07 -11.45
CA ALA A 98 7.75 14.97 -10.29
C ALA A 98 8.69 13.75 -10.35
N LEU A 99 8.24 12.64 -10.95
CA LEU A 99 9.01 11.41 -11.10
C LEU A 99 9.87 11.39 -12.38
N LYS A 100 9.71 12.36 -13.28
CA LYS A 100 10.39 12.40 -14.58
C LYS A 100 11.91 12.29 -14.45
N GLY A 101 12.51 11.35 -15.20
CA GLY A 101 13.95 11.09 -15.19
C GLY A 101 14.44 10.12 -14.11
N LEU A 102 13.55 9.63 -13.22
CA LEU A 102 13.86 8.48 -12.37
C LEU A 102 13.62 7.19 -13.17
N PRO A 103 14.45 6.14 -12.97
CA PRO A 103 14.22 4.85 -13.60
C PRO A 103 12.83 4.29 -13.22
N ARG A 104 12.01 3.92 -14.21
CA ARG A 104 10.62 3.48 -14.00
C ARG A 104 10.52 2.24 -13.10
N ASP A 105 11.46 1.34 -13.19
CA ASP A 105 11.54 0.11 -12.41
C ASP A 105 12.03 0.33 -10.96
N SER A 106 12.47 1.55 -10.64
CA SER A 106 12.95 1.90 -9.30
C SER A 106 11.83 2.31 -8.32
N TYR A 107 10.58 2.44 -8.79
CA TYR A 107 9.43 2.82 -7.97
C TYR A 107 8.14 2.14 -8.46
N GLN A 108 7.13 2.09 -7.59
CA GLN A 108 5.81 1.53 -7.88
C GLN A 108 4.76 2.64 -7.94
N LEU A 109 3.88 2.53 -8.93
CA LEU A 109 2.75 3.42 -9.18
C LEU A 109 1.43 2.71 -8.86
N MET A 110 0.62 3.34 -8.04
CA MET A 110 -0.78 2.96 -7.84
C MET A 110 -1.70 4.08 -8.28
N THR A 111 -2.70 3.72 -9.09
CA THR A 111 -3.82 4.62 -9.38
C THR A 111 -5.15 3.91 -9.19
N LYS A 112 -6.25 4.65 -9.29
CA LYS A 112 -7.59 4.13 -9.05
C LYS A 112 -8.55 4.63 -10.11
N LEU A 113 -9.39 3.71 -10.57
CA LEU A 113 -10.43 3.94 -11.56
C LEU A 113 -11.75 4.30 -10.85
N THR A 114 -12.34 5.43 -11.19
CA THR A 114 -13.69 5.79 -10.74
C THR A 114 -14.70 4.80 -11.29
N THR A 115 -15.67 4.42 -10.47
CA THR A 115 -16.66 3.37 -10.75
C THR A 115 -18.05 3.97 -11.04
N PRO A 116 -18.33 4.49 -12.25
CA PRO A 116 -19.67 4.90 -12.63
C PRO A 116 -20.56 3.67 -12.87
N ALA A 117 -21.84 3.77 -12.56
CA ALA A 117 -22.81 2.68 -12.71
C ALA A 117 -22.95 2.14 -14.15
N SER A 118 -22.60 2.93 -15.15
CA SER A 118 -22.61 2.57 -16.57
C SER A 118 -21.20 2.61 -17.17
N ALA A 119 -20.26 1.95 -16.53
CA ALA A 119 -18.87 2.00 -16.97
C ALA A 119 -18.68 1.20 -18.29
N PRO A 120 -18.17 1.85 -19.34
CA PRO A 120 -17.71 1.16 -20.54
C PRO A 120 -16.47 0.34 -20.24
N ASP A 121 -15.97 -0.38 -21.26
CA ASP A 121 -14.68 -1.05 -21.24
C ASP A 121 -13.59 -0.12 -20.64
N PRO A 122 -12.83 -0.58 -19.63
CA PRO A 122 -11.84 0.25 -18.95
C PRO A 122 -10.55 0.44 -19.77
N SER A 123 -10.36 -0.23 -20.91
CA SER A 123 -9.12 -0.20 -21.68
C SER A 123 -8.67 1.22 -22.05
N ALA A 124 -9.59 2.02 -22.58
CA ALA A 124 -9.31 3.42 -22.92
C ALA A 124 -8.92 4.28 -21.69
N LYS A 125 -9.50 3.97 -20.52
CA LYS A 125 -9.15 4.62 -19.27
C LYS A 125 -7.77 4.21 -18.77
N ILE A 126 -7.43 2.93 -18.91
CA ILE A 126 -6.10 2.41 -18.55
C ILE A 126 -5.04 3.05 -19.43
N ASP A 127 -5.27 3.17 -20.73
CA ASP A 127 -4.36 3.86 -21.64
C ASP A 127 -4.22 5.34 -21.30
N LEU A 128 -5.32 6.00 -20.92
CA LEU A 128 -5.26 7.38 -20.44
C LEU A 128 -4.39 7.50 -19.18
N PHE A 129 -4.54 6.59 -18.20
CA PHE A 129 -3.71 6.60 -16.99
C PHE A 129 -2.23 6.38 -17.29
N ARG A 130 -1.91 5.47 -18.21
CA ARG A 130 -0.53 5.25 -18.66
C ARG A 130 0.05 6.51 -19.28
N LYS A 131 -0.72 7.21 -20.11
CA LYS A 131 -0.32 8.49 -20.71
C LYS A 131 -0.15 9.58 -19.65
N GLN A 132 -1.07 9.74 -18.73
CA GLN A 132 -0.99 10.74 -17.65
C GLN A 132 0.20 10.49 -16.71
N LEU A 133 0.52 9.23 -16.44
CA LEU A 133 1.62 8.81 -15.58
C LEU A 133 2.95 8.65 -16.32
N ASP A 134 2.98 8.87 -17.63
CA ASP A 134 4.16 8.67 -18.51
C ASP A 134 4.81 7.30 -18.25
N SER A 135 3.99 6.24 -18.32
CA SER A 135 4.41 4.89 -17.96
C SER A 135 3.80 3.82 -18.86
N GLU A 136 4.64 2.87 -19.31
CA GLU A 136 4.20 1.73 -20.11
C GLU A 136 3.30 0.75 -19.35
N TYR A 137 3.41 0.70 -18.03
CA TYR A 137 2.60 -0.16 -17.16
C TYR A 137 2.29 0.53 -15.83
N ILE A 138 1.26 0.03 -15.14
CA ILE A 138 0.87 0.48 -13.81
C ILE A 138 1.03 -0.71 -12.85
N ASP A 139 1.73 -0.52 -11.71
CA ASP A 139 1.94 -1.63 -10.78
C ASP A 139 0.62 -2.07 -10.13
N ILE A 140 -0.22 -1.11 -9.73
CA ILE A 140 -1.48 -1.40 -9.04
C ILE A 140 -2.60 -0.50 -9.58
N LEU A 141 -3.68 -1.11 -10.05
CA LEU A 141 -4.90 -0.39 -10.46
C LEU A 141 -6.11 -0.88 -9.65
N LEU A 142 -6.74 0.02 -8.89
CA LEU A 142 -7.86 -0.31 -8.03
C LEU A 142 -9.18 0.26 -8.55
N LEU A 143 -10.29 -0.42 -8.31
CA LEU A 143 -11.61 0.20 -8.31
C LEU A 143 -11.70 1.18 -7.13
N HIS A 144 -12.21 2.39 -7.36
CA HIS A 144 -12.13 3.48 -6.39
C HIS A 144 -13.41 3.65 -5.57
N CYS A 145 -13.26 3.76 -4.24
CA CYS A 145 -14.31 4.19 -3.31
C CYS A 145 -15.55 3.29 -3.27
N LEU A 146 -15.37 1.97 -3.26
CA LEU A 146 -16.50 1.05 -3.18
C LEU A 146 -17.28 1.22 -1.87
N ARG A 147 -18.63 1.27 -1.97
CA ARG A 147 -19.54 1.43 -0.85
C ARG A 147 -20.64 0.36 -0.82
N PRO A 148 -21.39 0.13 -1.93
CA PRO A 148 -22.49 -0.82 -1.91
C PRO A 148 -21.97 -2.28 -1.88
N PRO A 149 -22.69 -3.19 -1.26
CA PRO A 149 -22.31 -4.61 -1.23
C PRO A 149 -22.46 -5.30 -2.60
N THR A 150 -23.22 -4.67 -3.51
CA THR A 150 -23.50 -5.17 -4.88
C THR A 150 -22.40 -4.89 -5.89
N TRP A 151 -21.32 -4.21 -5.49
CA TRP A 151 -20.26 -3.72 -6.38
C TRP A 151 -19.68 -4.78 -7.33
N THR A 152 -19.66 -6.06 -6.93
CA THR A 152 -19.15 -7.15 -7.78
C THR A 152 -20.01 -7.35 -9.02
N ALA A 153 -21.33 -7.25 -8.87
CA ALA A 153 -22.27 -7.31 -10.00
C ALA A 153 -22.30 -5.98 -10.76
N ASP A 154 -22.33 -4.85 -10.02
CA ASP A 154 -22.44 -3.52 -10.63
C ASP A 154 -21.25 -3.17 -11.52
N TYR A 155 -20.06 -3.68 -11.20
CA TYR A 155 -18.80 -3.36 -11.89
C TYR A 155 -18.14 -4.58 -12.54
N GLN A 156 -18.91 -5.58 -12.96
CA GLN A 156 -18.37 -6.80 -13.57
C GLN A 156 -17.52 -6.50 -14.82
N SER A 157 -17.98 -5.62 -15.72
CA SER A 157 -17.22 -5.25 -16.92
C SER A 157 -15.88 -4.59 -16.61
N LEU A 158 -15.81 -3.79 -15.54
CA LEU A 158 -14.55 -3.21 -15.07
C LEU A 158 -13.62 -4.30 -14.53
N GLN A 159 -14.14 -5.24 -13.75
CA GLN A 159 -13.37 -6.35 -13.22
C GLN A 159 -12.78 -7.22 -14.35
N ASP A 160 -13.58 -7.51 -15.37
CA ASP A 160 -13.15 -8.29 -16.53
C ASP A 160 -12.04 -7.55 -17.30
N GLY A 161 -12.21 -6.27 -17.58
CA GLY A 161 -11.21 -5.45 -18.28
C GLY A 161 -9.92 -5.26 -17.47
N LEU A 162 -9.98 -5.11 -16.15
CA LEU A 162 -8.78 -5.08 -15.31
C LEU A 162 -8.07 -6.44 -15.30
N SER A 163 -8.82 -7.54 -15.30
CA SER A 163 -8.25 -8.89 -15.38
C SER A 163 -7.56 -9.12 -16.73
N GLU A 164 -8.14 -8.66 -17.82
CA GLU A 164 -7.52 -8.68 -19.14
C GLU A 164 -6.24 -7.83 -19.20
N ALA A 165 -6.28 -6.58 -18.68
CA ALA A 165 -5.12 -5.71 -18.61
C ALA A 165 -3.97 -6.33 -17.78
N LYS A 166 -4.30 -7.04 -16.69
CA LYS A 166 -3.34 -7.78 -15.89
C LYS A 166 -2.73 -8.95 -16.67
N SER A 167 -3.53 -9.71 -17.41
CA SER A 167 -3.02 -10.81 -18.24
C SER A 167 -2.04 -10.33 -19.30
N LYS A 168 -2.24 -9.13 -19.83
CA LYS A 168 -1.37 -8.45 -20.80
C LYS A 168 -0.20 -7.71 -20.13
N LYS A 169 -0.10 -7.72 -18.80
CA LYS A 169 0.92 -6.98 -18.01
C LYS A 169 0.90 -5.46 -18.22
N VAL A 170 -0.21 -4.92 -18.67
CA VAL A 170 -0.47 -3.47 -18.72
C VAL A 170 -0.68 -2.91 -17.31
N ILE A 171 -1.28 -3.73 -16.46
CA ILE A 171 -1.23 -3.57 -15.00
C ILE A 171 -0.63 -4.83 -14.37
N LEU A 172 0.03 -4.70 -13.22
CA LEU A 172 0.64 -5.87 -12.57
C LEU A 172 -0.27 -6.49 -11.52
N SER A 173 -1.17 -5.71 -10.93
CA SER A 173 -2.13 -6.17 -9.92
C SER A 173 -3.37 -5.29 -9.93
N HIS A 174 -4.51 -5.87 -9.56
CA HIS A 174 -5.77 -5.14 -9.41
C HIS A 174 -6.42 -5.38 -8.05
N GLY A 175 -7.45 -4.63 -7.75
CA GLY A 175 -8.18 -4.75 -6.51
C GLY A 175 -9.14 -3.58 -6.31
N ALA A 176 -9.41 -3.23 -5.06
CA ALA A 176 -10.36 -2.18 -4.76
C ALA A 176 -9.98 -1.37 -3.50
N SER A 177 -10.35 -0.09 -3.51
CA SER A 177 -10.40 0.74 -2.33
C SER A 177 -11.84 0.84 -1.81
N VAL A 178 -12.01 0.64 -0.51
CA VAL A 178 -13.33 0.60 0.13
C VAL A 178 -13.58 1.85 0.96
N HIS A 179 -14.83 2.35 0.92
CA HIS A 179 -15.28 3.53 1.64
C HIS A 179 -16.61 3.29 2.38
N GLY A 180 -16.90 2.05 2.78
CA GLY A 180 -18.05 1.67 3.58
C GLY A 180 -18.02 0.19 4.00
N LEU A 181 -18.48 -0.11 5.21
CA LEU A 181 -18.58 -1.49 5.72
C LEU A 181 -19.40 -2.42 4.82
N PRO A 182 -20.51 -2.01 4.19
CA PRO A 182 -21.27 -2.90 3.31
C PRO A 182 -20.40 -3.52 2.21
N ALA A 183 -19.54 -2.74 1.54
CA ALA A 183 -18.60 -3.26 0.56
C ALA A 183 -17.47 -4.08 1.21
N LEU A 184 -16.89 -3.61 2.34
CA LEU A 184 -15.81 -4.33 3.03
C LEU A 184 -16.23 -5.74 3.46
N ARG A 185 -17.47 -5.91 3.91
CA ARG A 185 -18.03 -7.22 4.31
C ARG A 185 -17.99 -8.26 3.20
N THR A 186 -17.97 -7.83 1.93
CA THR A 186 -17.94 -8.71 0.76
C THR A 186 -16.51 -9.04 0.27
N PHE A 187 -15.47 -8.42 0.83
CA PHE A 187 -14.10 -8.66 0.43
C PHE A 187 -13.58 -10.05 0.85
N PRO A 188 -13.84 -10.55 2.07
CA PRO A 188 -13.47 -11.92 2.43
C PRO A 188 -14.13 -12.94 1.50
N GLY A 189 -13.32 -13.83 0.90
CA GLY A 189 -13.78 -14.85 -0.07
C GLY A 189 -13.83 -14.37 -1.51
N ASN A 190 -13.68 -13.09 -1.80
CA ASN A 190 -13.65 -12.58 -3.15
C ASN A 190 -12.32 -12.94 -3.83
N ARG A 191 -12.37 -13.76 -4.88
CA ARG A 191 -11.18 -14.28 -5.59
C ARG A 191 -10.61 -13.30 -6.62
N TRP A 192 -11.38 -12.29 -7.00
CA TRP A 192 -10.92 -11.28 -7.95
C TRP A 192 -9.95 -10.28 -7.29
N LEU A 193 -10.11 -9.99 -6.01
CA LEU A 193 -9.26 -9.03 -5.31
C LEU A 193 -7.86 -9.59 -5.05
N ASP A 194 -6.85 -9.00 -5.67
CA ASP A 194 -5.44 -9.18 -5.30
C ASP A 194 -5.07 -8.28 -4.12
N ILE A 195 -5.60 -7.04 -4.12
CA ILE A 195 -5.27 -5.98 -3.18
C ILE A 195 -6.54 -5.32 -2.65
N ALA A 196 -6.56 -5.08 -1.34
CA ALA A 196 -7.58 -4.31 -0.64
C ALA A 196 -6.95 -3.05 -0.03
N MET A 197 -7.47 -1.88 -0.40
CA MET A 197 -7.10 -0.61 0.22
C MET A 197 -8.21 -0.17 1.17
N ILE A 198 -7.91 -0.12 2.47
CA ILE A 198 -8.88 -0.01 3.55
C ILE A 198 -8.55 1.19 4.44
N ARG A 199 -9.57 1.94 4.85
CA ARG A 199 -9.44 3.05 5.80
C ARG A 199 -9.12 2.50 7.20
N MET A 200 -8.00 2.94 7.81
CA MET A 200 -7.53 2.36 9.06
C MET A 200 -6.85 3.39 9.96
N ASN A 201 -7.34 3.52 11.19
CA ASN A 201 -6.67 4.21 12.29
C ASN A 201 -7.22 3.73 13.63
N HIS A 202 -6.66 4.21 14.73
CA HIS A 202 -6.95 3.72 16.08
C HIS A 202 -8.29 4.16 16.68
N ASN A 203 -8.92 5.22 16.15
CA ASN A 203 -10.11 5.81 16.78
C ASN A 203 -11.34 5.91 15.86
N GLY A 204 -11.27 5.36 14.63
CA GLY A 204 -12.41 5.33 13.71
C GLY A 204 -12.61 6.58 12.87
N THR A 205 -11.84 7.65 13.08
CA THR A 205 -12.00 8.91 12.33
C THR A 205 -11.82 8.67 10.83
N ARG A 206 -12.85 8.98 10.02
CA ARG A 206 -12.86 8.75 8.55
C ARG A 206 -12.67 7.28 8.16
N MET A 207 -12.93 6.33 9.04
CA MET A 207 -12.97 4.90 8.75
C MET A 207 -14.32 4.44 8.20
N ASP A 208 -14.40 3.17 7.84
CA ASP A 208 -15.60 2.56 7.27
C ASP A 208 -16.69 2.36 8.33
N ASN A 209 -17.89 2.84 8.03
CA ASN A 209 -19.10 2.69 8.84
C ASN A 209 -20.22 2.01 8.00
N PRO A 210 -21.37 1.65 8.61
CA PRO A 210 -22.45 0.93 7.91
C PRO A 210 -23.12 1.68 6.77
N SER A 211 -22.86 2.99 6.59
CA SER A 211 -23.49 3.79 5.55
C SER A 211 -22.95 3.43 4.16
N GLU A 212 -23.84 3.26 3.20
CA GLU A 212 -23.51 3.15 1.78
C GLU A 212 -23.21 4.52 1.14
N LYS A 213 -23.46 5.61 1.86
CA LYS A 213 -23.18 6.99 1.44
C LYS A 213 -21.98 7.54 2.24
N GLU A 214 -21.41 8.65 1.77
CA GLU A 214 -20.42 9.38 2.57
C GLU A 214 -21.06 9.80 3.90
N SER A 215 -20.39 9.49 5.00
CA SER A 215 -20.87 9.79 6.34
C SER A 215 -19.76 10.43 7.17
N PRO A 216 -20.06 11.48 7.96
CA PRO A 216 -19.10 12.05 8.90
C PRO A 216 -18.87 11.18 10.14
N GLU A 217 -19.74 10.20 10.38
CA GLU A 217 -19.69 9.34 11.55
C GLU A 217 -18.40 8.49 11.57
N PRO A 218 -17.84 8.25 12.75
CA PRO A 218 -16.70 7.37 12.89
C PRO A 218 -17.01 5.95 12.39
N GLY A 219 -15.97 5.29 11.90
CA GLY A 219 -16.05 3.88 11.52
C GLY A 219 -16.05 2.94 12.73
N ILE A 220 -16.49 1.71 12.51
CA ILE A 220 -16.47 0.65 13.53
C ILE A 220 -15.12 -0.05 13.48
N VAL A 221 -14.17 0.41 14.29
CA VAL A 221 -12.76 -0.03 14.26
C VAL A 221 -12.64 -1.55 14.34
N ASP A 222 -13.26 -2.18 15.32
CA ASP A 222 -13.15 -3.63 15.56
C ASP A 222 -13.68 -4.45 14.37
N GLU A 223 -14.77 -4.01 13.75
CA GLU A 223 -15.34 -4.69 12.59
C GLU A 223 -14.45 -4.54 11.36
N VAL A 224 -13.94 -3.33 11.11
CA VAL A 224 -12.98 -3.08 10.01
C VAL A 224 -11.73 -3.94 10.20
N VAL A 225 -11.17 -4.00 11.41
CA VAL A 225 -10.00 -4.84 11.74
C VAL A 225 -10.31 -6.31 11.52
N ALA A 226 -11.48 -6.79 11.97
CA ALA A 226 -11.85 -8.19 11.80
C ALA A 226 -11.95 -8.61 10.32
N HIS A 227 -12.56 -7.77 9.48
CA HIS A 227 -12.62 -8.02 8.03
C HIS A 227 -11.25 -7.92 7.38
N THR A 228 -10.43 -6.95 7.76
CA THR A 228 -9.06 -6.78 7.26
C THR A 228 -8.20 -8.01 7.55
N LYS A 229 -8.28 -8.56 8.77
CA LYS A 229 -7.58 -9.81 9.12
C LYS A 229 -8.02 -10.99 8.24
N LYS A 230 -9.33 -11.12 7.97
CA LYS A 230 -9.85 -12.18 7.08
C LYS A 230 -9.33 -12.00 5.64
N VAL A 231 -9.33 -10.79 5.12
CA VAL A 231 -8.81 -10.44 3.79
C VAL A 231 -7.33 -10.80 3.67
N HIS A 232 -6.52 -10.36 4.63
CA HIS A 232 -5.08 -10.62 4.64
C HIS A 232 -4.76 -12.12 4.79
N ALA A 233 -5.48 -12.84 5.66
CA ALA A 233 -5.31 -14.29 5.86
C ALA A 233 -5.59 -15.12 4.59
N GLN A 234 -6.35 -14.58 3.65
CA GLN A 234 -6.62 -15.20 2.34
C GLN A 234 -5.52 -14.89 1.30
N GLY A 235 -4.55 -14.08 1.68
CA GLY A 235 -3.39 -13.73 0.85
C GLY A 235 -3.62 -12.52 -0.04
N MET A 236 -4.61 -11.69 0.22
CA MET A 236 -4.74 -10.38 -0.41
C MET A 236 -3.71 -9.43 0.19
N GLY A 237 -3.12 -8.55 -0.63
CA GLY A 237 -2.31 -7.44 -0.14
C GLY A 237 -3.19 -6.37 0.51
N VAL A 238 -2.79 -5.85 1.66
CA VAL A 238 -3.56 -4.84 2.40
C VAL A 238 -2.80 -3.53 2.50
N ILE A 239 -3.40 -2.47 1.97
CA ILE A 239 -2.89 -1.11 2.05
C ILE A 239 -3.83 -0.30 2.94
N SER A 240 -3.29 0.31 4.00
CA SER A 240 -4.05 1.22 4.85
C SER A 240 -4.05 2.64 4.29
N MET A 241 -5.20 3.30 4.33
CA MET A 241 -5.37 4.72 3.98
C MET A 241 -6.11 5.48 5.09
N LYS A 242 -6.18 6.80 4.99
CA LYS A 242 -6.80 7.71 5.99
C LYS A 242 -6.20 7.56 7.40
N LEU A 243 -4.95 7.11 7.47
CA LEU A 243 -4.26 6.86 8.73
C LEU A 243 -4.27 8.08 9.65
N CYS A 244 -4.02 9.27 9.11
CA CYS A 244 -4.03 10.55 9.85
C CYS A 244 -5.42 11.22 9.87
N GLY A 245 -6.53 10.45 9.76
CA GLY A 245 -7.89 10.99 9.81
C GLY A 245 -8.20 12.03 8.73
N GLU A 246 -7.50 12.00 7.57
CA GLU A 246 -7.60 13.00 6.50
C GLU A 246 -7.24 14.42 7.01
N GLY A 247 -6.15 14.53 7.77
CA GLY A 247 -5.65 15.79 8.33
C GLY A 247 -6.30 16.21 9.66
N ARG A 248 -7.16 15.36 10.25
CA ARG A 248 -7.76 15.64 11.56
C ARG A 248 -6.84 15.37 12.74
N PHE A 249 -5.83 14.52 12.57
CA PHE A 249 -4.81 14.27 13.59
C PHE A 249 -3.73 15.34 13.49
N THR A 250 -3.96 16.48 14.13
CA THR A 250 -3.02 17.61 14.12
C THR A 250 -1.84 17.40 15.04
N GLU A 251 -2.05 16.65 16.13
CA GLU A 251 -1.00 16.34 17.09
C GLU A 251 -0.13 15.17 16.64
N GLN A 252 1.19 15.25 16.89
CA GLN A 252 2.11 14.18 16.56
C GLN A 252 1.76 12.87 17.27
N ALA A 253 1.31 12.97 18.53
CA ALA A 253 0.92 11.82 19.34
C ALA A 253 -0.21 11.00 18.69
N ASP A 254 -1.22 11.65 18.11
CA ASP A 254 -2.32 10.99 17.42
C ASP A 254 -1.84 10.29 16.14
N ARG A 255 -0.94 10.94 15.38
CA ARG A 255 -0.34 10.34 14.18
C ARG A 255 0.51 9.13 14.54
N ASP A 256 1.31 9.21 15.61
CA ASP A 256 2.12 8.10 16.12
C ASP A 256 1.24 6.94 16.63
N ALA A 257 0.14 7.24 17.33
CA ALA A 257 -0.82 6.25 17.79
C ALA A 257 -1.49 5.51 16.61
N ALA A 258 -1.90 6.24 15.58
CA ALA A 258 -2.49 5.65 14.38
C ALA A 258 -1.49 4.78 13.61
N MET A 259 -0.24 5.23 13.46
CA MET A 259 0.83 4.44 12.83
C MET A 259 1.11 3.17 13.62
N LYS A 260 1.29 3.28 14.95
CA LYS A 260 1.51 2.14 15.84
C LYS A 260 0.36 1.15 15.75
N PHE A 261 -0.88 1.64 15.75
CA PHE A 261 -2.06 0.79 15.60
C PHE A 261 -2.00 -0.02 14.31
N ALA A 262 -1.88 0.65 13.15
CA ALA A 262 -1.89 -0.03 11.85
C ALA A 262 -0.75 -1.04 11.70
N MET A 263 0.49 -0.66 12.06
CA MET A 263 1.67 -1.52 11.88
C MET A 263 1.69 -2.74 12.82
N ASN A 264 1.00 -2.69 13.96
CA ASN A 264 0.95 -3.81 14.92
C ASN A 264 -0.24 -4.74 14.74
N LEU A 265 -1.16 -4.48 13.79
CA LEU A 265 -2.29 -5.38 13.52
C LEU A 265 -1.88 -6.73 12.91
N GLY A 266 -0.69 -6.80 12.31
CA GLY A 266 -0.19 -8.01 11.64
C GLY A 266 -0.93 -8.37 10.34
N CYS A 267 -1.80 -7.47 9.85
CA CYS A 267 -2.60 -7.66 8.63
C CYS A 267 -2.59 -6.43 7.70
N VAL A 268 -1.65 -5.50 7.89
CA VAL A 268 -1.43 -4.34 7.04
C VAL A 268 -0.02 -4.43 6.47
N ASP A 269 0.11 -4.51 5.16
CA ASP A 269 1.40 -4.61 4.46
C ASP A 269 2.05 -3.25 4.26
N ALA A 270 1.25 -2.25 3.86
CA ALA A 270 1.70 -0.89 3.59
C ALA A 270 0.67 0.15 4.04
N VAL A 271 1.14 1.38 4.27
CA VAL A 271 0.30 2.53 4.58
C VAL A 271 0.55 3.66 3.61
N THR A 272 -0.49 4.41 3.22
CA THR A 272 -0.35 5.60 2.38
C THR A 272 -0.71 6.87 3.15
N ILE A 273 0.16 7.89 3.04
CA ILE A 273 0.02 9.18 3.69
C ILE A 273 0.30 10.30 2.67
N GLY A 274 -0.53 11.34 2.66
CA GLY A 274 -0.27 12.58 1.93
C GLY A 274 0.54 13.55 2.78
N PHE A 275 1.47 14.26 2.14
CA PHE A 275 2.38 15.20 2.79
C PHE A 275 2.26 16.59 2.16
N LYS A 276 2.47 17.64 2.96
CA LYS A 276 2.51 19.03 2.50
C LYS A 276 3.88 19.71 2.65
N ASN A 277 4.81 19.05 3.34
CA ASN A 277 6.19 19.51 3.49
C ASN A 277 7.13 18.33 3.79
N THR A 278 8.44 18.53 3.65
CA THR A 278 9.45 17.48 3.85
C THR A 278 9.52 16.99 5.30
N SER A 279 9.29 17.88 6.27
CA SER A 279 9.30 17.51 7.70
C SER A 279 8.21 16.47 8.01
N GLU A 280 7.03 16.54 7.37
CA GLU A 280 6.00 15.53 7.53
C GLU A 280 6.42 14.16 6.97
N ILE A 281 7.20 14.13 5.88
CA ILE A 281 7.79 12.91 5.33
C ILE A 281 8.76 12.28 6.32
N ASP A 282 9.69 13.10 6.84
CA ASP A 282 10.71 12.65 7.80
C ASP A 282 10.07 12.12 9.09
N GLN A 283 9.05 12.83 9.59
CA GLN A 283 8.27 12.41 10.76
C GLN A 283 7.54 11.10 10.51
N ALA A 284 6.92 10.91 9.33
CA ALA A 284 6.22 9.68 9.00
C ALA A 284 7.18 8.49 8.88
N ILE A 285 8.36 8.67 8.27
CA ILE A 285 9.41 7.64 8.23
C ILE A 285 9.82 7.26 9.65
N ALA A 286 10.13 8.25 10.49
CA ALA A 286 10.53 8.03 11.88
C ALA A 286 9.42 7.34 12.70
N SER A 287 8.16 7.78 12.55
CA SER A 287 7.01 7.18 13.22
C SER A 287 6.79 5.73 12.80
N THR A 288 6.85 5.46 11.49
CA THR A 288 6.75 4.09 10.97
C THR A 288 7.85 3.19 11.52
N ASN A 289 9.11 3.68 11.53
CA ASN A 289 10.25 2.92 12.08
C ASN A 289 10.12 2.62 13.57
N ARG A 290 9.51 3.54 14.35
CA ARG A 290 9.22 3.30 15.78
C ARG A 290 8.04 2.36 16.01
N ALA A 291 7.07 2.35 15.11
CA ALA A 291 5.84 1.58 15.23
C ALA A 291 6.03 0.08 14.95
N MET A 292 7.08 -0.28 14.21
CA MET A 292 7.31 -1.68 13.84
C MET A 292 8.00 -2.45 14.95
N PRO A 293 7.54 -3.70 15.22
CA PRO A 293 8.13 -4.57 16.22
C PRO A 293 9.53 -5.06 15.83
#